data_08353f0079691c34cbcacad623d8b879
#
_entry.id   08353f0079691c34cbcacad623d8b879
#
_cell.length_a   1.000
_cell.length_b   1.000
_cell.length_c   1.000
_cell.angle_alpha   90.00
_cell.angle_beta   90.00
_cell.angle_gamma   90.00
#
_symmetry.space_group_name_H-M   'P 1'
#
loop_
_entity.id
_entity.type
_entity.pdbx_description
1 polymer ?
#
loop_
_entity_poly.entity_id
_entity_poly.type
_entity_poly.pdbx_seq_one_letter_code
_entity_poly.pdbx_strand_id
1 'polypeptide(L)'
;MKRFGFNHIDLATLDMAATRAFYEGILGFPVVRSDMVAMEDGGYAEHVFFDCGEGQMIAFASAEHAPGRWPADLDTGINTGLGLRTPVYHFAFEAGSLENLHALKAELERKGVEVRGVEDHEGWCRSIYFKDPNGLQMEYCWVSRELTEEDARPQVRFRVSRDGRKLPA
;
A
#
# COMPACT_ATOMS: atom_id res chain seq x y z
N MET A 1 7.85 26.20 9.71
CA MET A 1 6.49 25.58 9.63
C MET A 1 6.62 24.13 10.04
N LYS A 2 5.81 23.65 11.00
CA LYS A 2 5.82 22.25 11.45
C LYS A 2 5.13 21.38 10.38
N ARG A 3 5.69 20.20 10.05
CA ARG A 3 5.13 19.22 9.12
C ARG A 3 4.63 18.02 9.93
N PHE A 4 3.50 17.41 9.49
CA PHE A 4 2.82 16.35 10.26
C PHE A 4 2.67 15.04 9.46
N GLY A 5 3.17 14.98 8.22
CA GLY A 5 3.01 13.82 7.35
C GLY A 5 1.67 13.78 6.62
N PHE A 6 1.25 12.61 6.21
CA PHE A 6 -0.05 12.38 5.59
C PHE A 6 -1.16 12.35 6.64
N ASN A 7 -2.36 12.82 6.27
CA ASN A 7 -3.57 12.56 7.06
C ASN A 7 -4.20 11.24 6.61
N HIS A 8 -4.53 11.15 5.31
CA HIS A 8 -5.03 9.90 4.71
C HIS A 8 -4.67 9.81 3.23
N ILE A 9 -4.73 8.59 2.70
CA ILE A 9 -4.68 8.28 1.27
C ILE A 9 -6.00 7.62 0.94
N ASP A 10 -6.69 8.09 -0.11
CA ASP A 10 -7.99 7.57 -0.54
C ASP A 10 -7.86 6.80 -1.85
N LEU A 11 -8.43 5.61 -1.90
CA LEU A 11 -8.28 4.63 -2.96
C LEU A 11 -9.65 4.05 -3.35
N ALA A 12 -9.72 3.44 -4.52
CA ALA A 12 -10.91 2.77 -4.99
C ALA A 12 -10.90 1.28 -4.62
N THR A 13 -12.08 0.73 -4.31
CA THR A 13 -12.31 -0.72 -4.23
C THR A 13 -13.60 -1.12 -4.96
N LEU A 14 -13.60 -2.31 -5.57
CA LEU A 14 -14.78 -2.93 -6.18
C LEU A 14 -15.38 -4.01 -5.27
N ASP A 15 -14.74 -4.30 -4.13
CA ASP A 15 -15.19 -5.26 -3.13
C ASP A 15 -14.79 -4.75 -1.73
N MET A 16 -15.71 -4.03 -1.08
CA MET A 16 -15.47 -3.49 0.25
C MET A 16 -15.36 -4.60 1.30
N ALA A 17 -16.08 -5.70 1.13
CA ALA A 17 -16.02 -6.81 2.07
C ALA A 17 -14.63 -7.48 2.06
N ALA A 18 -14.07 -7.75 0.87
CA ALA A 18 -12.71 -8.26 0.74
C ALA A 18 -11.67 -7.25 1.25
N THR A 19 -11.86 -5.95 0.97
CA THR A 19 -10.97 -4.88 1.46
C THR A 19 -10.96 -4.84 2.99
N ARG A 20 -12.12 -4.86 3.65
CA ARG A 20 -12.21 -4.92 5.12
C ARG A 20 -11.57 -6.19 5.69
N ALA A 21 -11.86 -7.35 5.10
CA ALA A 21 -11.28 -8.60 5.54
C ALA A 21 -9.74 -8.58 5.49
N PHE A 22 -9.17 -7.87 4.51
CA PHE A 22 -7.73 -7.73 4.38
C PHE A 22 -7.16 -6.70 5.36
N TYR A 23 -7.63 -5.46 5.34
CA TYR A 23 -7.05 -4.37 6.14
C TYR A 23 -7.32 -4.55 7.64
N GLU A 24 -8.54 -4.89 8.03
CA GLU A 24 -8.91 -5.12 9.42
C GLU A 24 -8.51 -6.54 9.89
N GLY A 25 -8.79 -7.57 9.08
CA GLY A 25 -8.58 -8.97 9.48
C GLY A 25 -7.14 -9.44 9.31
N ILE A 26 -6.48 -9.11 8.19
CA ILE A 26 -5.12 -9.58 7.90
C ILE A 26 -4.08 -8.60 8.44
N LEU A 27 -4.16 -7.31 8.09
CA LEU A 27 -3.18 -6.32 8.54
C LEU A 27 -3.43 -5.85 9.99
N GLY A 28 -4.65 -6.01 10.52
CA GLY A 28 -5.02 -5.59 11.87
C GLY A 28 -5.20 -4.08 12.01
N PHE A 29 -5.46 -3.36 10.92
CA PHE A 29 -5.72 -1.93 10.94
C PHE A 29 -7.18 -1.69 11.35
N PRO A 30 -7.46 -1.06 12.50
CA PRO A 30 -8.81 -0.84 12.95
C PRO A 30 -9.56 0.13 12.03
N VAL A 31 -10.84 -0.15 11.77
CA VAL A 31 -11.74 0.82 11.14
C VAL A 31 -11.99 1.96 12.12
N VAL A 32 -11.69 3.19 11.72
CA VAL A 32 -11.89 4.39 12.55
C VAL A 32 -13.03 5.26 12.05
N ARG A 33 -13.44 5.09 10.79
CA ARG A 33 -14.58 5.78 10.21
C ARG A 33 -15.18 4.95 9.08
N SER A 34 -16.51 4.96 8.97
CA SER A 34 -17.25 4.37 7.85
C SER A 34 -18.43 5.28 7.53
N ASP A 35 -18.52 5.75 6.30
CA ASP A 35 -19.58 6.61 5.81
C ASP A 35 -20.35 5.89 4.70
N MET A 36 -21.67 6.09 4.69
CA MET A 36 -22.57 5.71 3.60
C MET A 36 -23.00 6.97 2.89
N VAL A 37 -22.56 7.16 1.65
CA VAL A 37 -22.88 8.33 0.84
C VAL A 37 -24.04 7.99 -0.08
N ALA A 38 -25.25 8.47 0.22
CA ALA A 38 -26.41 8.26 -0.64
C ALA A 38 -26.26 9.02 -1.97
N MET A 39 -26.62 8.37 -3.07
CA MET A 39 -26.61 8.94 -4.41
C MET A 39 -27.99 9.48 -4.79
N GLU A 40 -28.04 10.64 -5.47
CA GLU A 40 -29.28 11.29 -5.89
C GLU A 40 -30.12 10.39 -6.83
N ASP A 41 -29.46 9.63 -7.68
CA ASP A 41 -30.07 8.69 -8.63
C ASP A 41 -30.29 7.28 -8.07
N GLY A 42 -30.18 7.12 -6.74
CA GLY A 42 -30.34 5.86 -6.01
C GLY A 42 -29.03 5.10 -5.82
N GLY A 43 -29.06 4.20 -4.83
CA GLY A 43 -27.86 3.49 -4.37
C GLY A 43 -27.03 4.31 -3.39
N TYR A 44 -25.84 3.80 -3.09
CA TYR A 44 -24.89 4.45 -2.17
C TYR A 44 -23.46 4.07 -2.50
N ALA A 45 -22.50 4.91 -2.09
CA ALA A 45 -21.09 4.56 -1.99
C ALA A 45 -20.72 4.34 -0.53
N GLU A 46 -19.92 3.32 -0.25
CA GLU A 46 -19.32 3.11 1.07
C GLU A 46 -17.92 3.71 1.07
N HIS A 47 -17.56 4.43 2.15
CA HIS A 47 -16.27 5.03 2.33
C HIS A 47 -15.72 4.66 3.72
N VAL A 48 -14.63 3.92 3.78
CA VAL A 48 -14.09 3.33 5.00
C VAL A 48 -12.65 3.77 5.21
N PHE A 49 -12.32 4.18 6.43
CA PHE A 49 -10.99 4.61 6.86
C PHE A 49 -10.43 3.60 7.87
N PHE A 50 -9.21 3.15 7.60
CA PHE A 50 -8.43 2.26 8.46
C PHE A 50 -7.24 3.04 9.04
N ASP A 51 -7.03 2.97 10.35
CA ASP A 51 -5.85 3.55 11.00
C ASP A 51 -4.65 2.63 10.75
N CYS A 52 -3.65 3.13 10.03
CA CYS A 52 -2.40 2.41 9.77
C CYS A 52 -1.26 2.80 10.73
N GLY A 53 -1.58 3.55 11.77
CA GLY A 53 -0.65 3.96 12.82
C GLY A 53 -0.35 5.46 12.82
N GLU A 54 0.05 5.97 13.99
CA GLU A 54 0.41 7.38 14.21
C GLU A 54 -0.64 8.39 13.72
N GLY A 55 -1.93 7.98 13.70
CA GLY A 55 -3.05 8.80 13.22
C GLY A 55 -3.07 9.01 11.70
N GLN A 56 -2.30 8.23 10.95
CA GLN A 56 -2.35 8.19 9.50
C GLN A 56 -3.34 7.12 9.05
N MET A 57 -4.10 7.39 7.99
CA MET A 57 -5.15 6.49 7.54
C MET A 57 -4.97 6.11 6.08
N ILE A 58 -5.38 4.89 5.75
CA ILE A 58 -5.69 4.48 4.40
C ILE A 58 -7.21 4.33 4.28
N ALA A 59 -7.79 4.92 3.25
CA ALA A 59 -9.22 4.92 3.04
C ALA A 59 -9.58 4.27 1.71
N PHE A 60 -10.77 3.68 1.65
CA PHE A 60 -11.31 3.10 0.44
C PHE A 60 -12.73 3.56 0.21
N ALA A 61 -12.97 4.04 -1.02
CA ALA A 61 -14.31 4.31 -1.52
C ALA A 61 -14.76 3.17 -2.45
N SER A 62 -15.98 2.67 -2.23
CA SER A 62 -16.62 1.68 -3.11
C SER A 62 -17.89 2.24 -3.70
N ALA A 63 -18.09 2.08 -5.00
CA ALA A 63 -19.33 2.37 -5.70
C ALA A 63 -20.07 1.11 -6.17
N GLU A 64 -19.81 -0.06 -5.56
CA GLU A 64 -20.44 -1.33 -5.92
C GLU A 64 -21.98 -1.29 -5.80
N HIS A 65 -22.49 -0.40 -4.93
CA HIS A 65 -23.94 -0.15 -4.74
C HIS A 65 -24.41 1.14 -5.41
N ALA A 66 -23.59 1.77 -6.28
CA ALA A 66 -23.90 2.96 -7.05
C ALA A 66 -23.60 2.72 -8.55
N PRO A 67 -24.42 1.93 -9.26
CA PRO A 67 -24.18 1.55 -10.64
C PRO A 67 -23.98 2.76 -11.55
N GLY A 68 -23.03 2.65 -12.50
CA GLY A 68 -22.73 3.70 -13.47
C GLY A 68 -21.83 4.83 -12.96
N ARG A 69 -21.42 4.80 -11.70
CA ARG A 69 -20.51 5.81 -11.13
C ARG A 69 -19.06 5.57 -11.52
N TRP A 70 -18.67 4.31 -11.70
CA TRP A 70 -17.34 3.94 -12.13
C TRP A 70 -17.37 3.21 -13.47
N PRO A 71 -16.29 3.28 -14.26
CA PRO A 71 -16.18 2.48 -15.48
C PRO A 71 -16.38 0.99 -15.18
N ALA A 72 -17.09 0.29 -16.07
CA ALA A 72 -17.36 -1.14 -15.90
C ALA A 72 -16.08 -2.02 -15.94
N ASP A 73 -15.02 -1.50 -16.54
CA ASP A 73 -13.70 -2.12 -16.70
C ASP A 73 -12.64 -1.49 -15.78
N LEU A 74 -13.05 -0.81 -14.71
CA LEU A 74 -12.13 -0.20 -13.76
C LEU A 74 -11.19 -1.26 -13.15
N ASP A 75 -9.90 -1.08 -13.35
CA ASP A 75 -8.85 -1.81 -12.64
C ASP A 75 -8.38 -0.98 -11.44
N THR A 76 -8.67 -1.45 -10.23
CA THR A 76 -8.28 -0.78 -8.97
C THR A 76 -6.80 -0.94 -8.64
N GLY A 77 -6.10 -1.87 -9.29
CA GLY A 77 -4.65 -1.99 -9.21
C GLY A 77 -3.98 -0.87 -10.01
N ILE A 78 -3.50 0.18 -9.35
CA ILE A 78 -2.96 1.39 -10.01
C ILE A 78 -1.92 1.05 -11.09
N ASN A 79 -0.99 0.14 -10.79
CA ASN A 79 0.05 -0.23 -11.75
C ASN A 79 -0.54 -0.95 -12.97
N THR A 80 -1.43 -1.89 -12.76
CA THR A 80 -2.08 -2.66 -13.85
C THR A 80 -3.05 -1.80 -14.65
N GLY A 81 -3.87 -1.00 -13.97
CA GLY A 81 -4.79 -0.06 -14.61
C GLY A 81 -4.11 0.98 -15.49
N LEU A 82 -2.86 1.35 -15.17
CA LEU A 82 -2.01 2.22 -15.97
C LEU A 82 -1.15 1.46 -17.00
N GLY A 83 -1.26 0.13 -17.09
CA GLY A 83 -0.46 -0.69 -18.00
C GLY A 83 1.02 -0.79 -17.63
N LEU A 84 1.39 -0.55 -16.37
CA LEU A 84 2.76 -0.61 -15.90
C LEU A 84 3.16 -2.05 -15.58
N ARG A 85 4.33 -2.45 -16.07
CA ARG A 85 4.89 -3.80 -15.85
C ARG A 85 5.63 -3.95 -14.52
N THR A 86 6.00 -2.83 -13.90
CA THR A 86 6.74 -2.78 -12.63
C THR A 86 5.90 -2.07 -11.58
N PRO A 87 5.99 -2.44 -10.31
CA PRO A 87 5.24 -1.82 -9.23
C PRO A 87 5.83 -0.46 -8.85
N VAL A 88 5.68 0.54 -9.74
CA VAL A 88 6.15 1.91 -9.50
C VAL A 88 5.33 2.55 -8.39
N TYR A 89 3.99 2.42 -8.47
CA TYR A 89 3.10 2.89 -7.42
C TYR A 89 2.96 1.83 -6.34
N HIS A 90 3.34 2.18 -5.12
CA HIS A 90 3.20 1.32 -3.95
C HIS A 90 2.96 2.16 -2.69
N PHE A 91 2.43 1.53 -1.66
CA PHE A 91 2.18 2.14 -0.35
C PHE A 91 3.02 1.40 0.68
N ALA A 92 3.93 2.12 1.31
CA ALA A 92 4.85 1.58 2.30
C ALA A 92 4.42 1.99 3.72
N PHE A 93 4.22 0.99 4.58
CA PHE A 93 4.00 1.16 6.00
C PHE A 93 5.31 0.98 6.77
N GLU A 94 5.50 1.74 7.83
CA GLU A 94 6.66 1.61 8.70
C GLU A 94 6.61 0.30 9.50
N ALA A 95 7.70 -0.46 9.47
CA ALA A 95 7.84 -1.70 10.21
C ALA A 95 8.44 -1.53 11.62
N GLY A 96 9.03 -0.38 11.92
CA GLY A 96 9.59 -0.03 13.22
C GLY A 96 10.92 -0.71 13.57
N SER A 97 11.11 -1.98 13.20
CA SER A 97 12.38 -2.70 13.40
C SER A 97 12.55 -3.84 12.39
N LEU A 98 13.78 -4.31 12.21
CA LEU A 98 14.06 -5.49 11.39
C LEU A 98 13.41 -6.76 11.96
N GLU A 99 13.39 -6.91 13.27
CA GLU A 99 12.74 -8.04 13.93
C GLU A 99 11.23 -8.03 13.64
N ASN A 100 10.59 -6.86 13.77
CA ASN A 100 9.18 -6.72 13.46
C ASN A 100 8.88 -6.93 11.96
N LEU A 101 9.77 -6.48 11.07
CA LEU A 101 9.64 -6.74 9.62
C LEU A 101 9.60 -8.24 9.32
N HIS A 102 10.46 -9.04 9.97
CA HIS A 102 10.43 -10.50 9.86
C HIS A 102 9.17 -11.13 10.46
N ALA A 103 8.70 -10.61 11.60
CA ALA A 103 7.46 -11.07 12.22
C ALA A 103 6.24 -10.78 11.35
N LEU A 104 6.15 -9.58 10.77
CA LEU A 104 5.10 -9.19 9.82
C LEU A 104 5.10 -10.09 8.57
N LYS A 105 6.28 -10.40 8.02
CA LYS A 105 6.39 -11.35 6.91
C LYS A 105 5.80 -12.72 7.27
N ALA A 106 6.25 -13.30 8.37
CA ALA A 106 5.79 -14.61 8.82
C ALA A 106 4.28 -14.63 9.10
N GLU A 107 3.74 -13.56 9.68
CA GLU A 107 2.31 -13.42 9.97
C GLU A 107 1.47 -13.33 8.67
N LEU A 108 1.90 -12.53 7.70
CA LEU A 108 1.23 -12.43 6.40
C LEU A 108 1.23 -13.78 5.66
N GLU A 109 2.38 -14.47 5.62
CA GLU A 109 2.51 -15.80 5.01
C GLU A 109 1.62 -16.84 5.72
N ARG A 110 1.56 -16.81 7.06
CA ARG A 110 0.67 -17.67 7.85
C ARG A 110 -0.80 -17.42 7.55
N LYS A 111 -1.18 -16.19 7.23
CA LYS A 111 -2.53 -15.78 6.81
C LYS A 111 -2.80 -16.01 5.32
N GLY A 112 -1.86 -16.61 4.58
CA GLY A 112 -2.02 -16.98 3.17
C GLY A 112 -1.72 -15.85 2.18
N VAL A 113 -1.10 -14.76 2.62
CA VAL A 113 -0.66 -13.68 1.72
C VAL A 113 0.69 -14.06 1.10
N GLU A 114 0.81 -13.94 -0.21
CA GLU A 114 2.09 -14.09 -0.90
C GLU A 114 2.98 -12.88 -0.61
N VAL A 115 4.17 -13.12 -0.02
CA VAL A 115 5.10 -12.07 0.38
C VAL A 115 6.46 -12.26 -0.27
N ARG A 116 6.94 -11.22 -0.98
CA ARG A 116 8.27 -11.15 -1.57
C ARG A 116 9.21 -10.34 -0.65
N GLY A 117 10.47 -10.71 -0.62
CA GLY A 117 11.55 -10.07 0.18
C GLY A 117 11.94 -10.97 1.36
N VAL A 118 12.86 -10.57 2.22
CA VAL A 118 13.30 -9.23 2.64
C VAL A 118 14.34 -8.67 1.65
N GLU A 119 14.07 -7.53 1.04
CA GLU A 119 14.98 -6.86 0.10
C GLU A 119 15.75 -5.74 0.81
N ASP A 120 17.05 -5.68 0.55
CA ASP A 120 17.93 -4.61 1.04
C ASP A 120 18.07 -3.53 -0.03
N HIS A 121 17.76 -2.30 0.32
CA HIS A 121 17.89 -1.13 -0.53
C HIS A 121 19.15 -0.35 -0.18
N GLU A 122 20.31 -0.87 -0.63
CA GLU A 122 21.63 -0.25 -0.46
C GLU A 122 21.93 0.12 1.01
N GLY A 123 21.45 -0.68 1.95
CA GLY A 123 21.70 -0.52 3.39
C GLY A 123 20.97 0.61 4.06
N TRP A 124 20.06 1.36 3.38
CA TRP A 124 19.30 2.42 4.04
C TRP A 124 17.94 1.96 4.54
N CYS A 125 17.30 0.98 3.86
CA CYS A 125 16.10 0.33 4.36
C CYS A 125 16.01 -1.13 3.92
N ARG A 126 15.13 -1.89 4.58
CA ARG A 126 14.75 -3.24 4.19
C ARG A 126 13.25 -3.35 4.10
N SER A 127 12.79 -4.10 3.09
CA SER A 127 11.38 -4.13 2.74
C SER A 127 10.87 -5.53 2.40
N ILE A 128 9.59 -5.75 2.69
CA ILE A 128 8.80 -6.86 2.17
C ILE A 128 7.66 -6.32 1.33
N TYR A 129 7.25 -7.05 0.31
CA TYR A 129 6.24 -6.63 -0.65
C TYR A 129 5.13 -7.66 -0.77
N PHE A 130 3.89 -7.19 -0.85
CA PHE A 130 2.71 -8.03 -1.02
C PHE A 130 1.63 -7.25 -1.79
N LYS A 131 0.55 -7.93 -2.16
CA LYS A 131 -0.61 -7.29 -2.80
C LYS A 131 -1.82 -7.34 -1.89
N ASP A 132 -2.64 -6.30 -1.99
CA ASP A 132 -3.98 -6.29 -1.42
C ASP A 132 -5.02 -6.90 -2.38
N PRO A 133 -6.29 -7.09 -1.97
CA PRO A 133 -7.35 -7.61 -2.84
C PRO A 133 -7.66 -6.76 -4.07
N ASN A 134 -7.32 -5.46 -4.03
CA ASN A 134 -7.53 -4.52 -5.13
C ASN A 134 -6.38 -4.54 -6.16
N GLY A 135 -5.37 -5.39 -5.96
CA GLY A 135 -4.17 -5.44 -6.80
C GLY A 135 -3.14 -4.35 -6.53
N LEU A 136 -3.34 -3.56 -5.46
CA LEU A 136 -2.38 -2.53 -5.05
C LEU A 136 -1.10 -3.16 -4.53
N GLN A 137 0.05 -2.56 -4.89
CA GLN A 137 1.32 -2.97 -4.33
C GLN A 137 1.51 -2.34 -2.96
N MET A 138 1.63 -3.21 -1.96
CA MET A 138 1.86 -2.85 -0.57
C MET A 138 3.29 -3.19 -0.18
N GLU A 139 3.81 -2.49 0.82
CA GLU A 139 5.15 -2.66 1.36
C GLU A 139 5.12 -2.48 2.88
N TYR A 140 5.86 -3.30 3.62
CA TYR A 140 6.38 -2.91 4.93
C TYR A 140 7.86 -2.59 4.78
N CYS A 141 8.27 -1.43 5.27
CA CYS A 141 9.63 -0.91 5.18
C CYS A 141 10.17 -0.59 6.57
N TRP A 142 11.39 -1.00 6.84
CA TRP A 142 12.16 -0.58 8.01
C TRP A 142 13.37 0.23 7.55
N VAL A 143 13.45 1.48 8.00
CA VAL A 143 14.59 2.36 7.76
C VAL A 143 15.71 2.00 8.73
N SER A 144 16.81 1.46 8.20
CA SER A 144 17.90 0.87 8.99
C SER A 144 18.90 1.89 9.53
N ARG A 145 18.88 3.12 9.03
CA ARG A 145 19.75 4.24 9.45
C ARG A 145 19.11 5.59 9.14
N GLU A 146 19.56 6.61 9.80
CA GLU A 146 19.19 7.98 9.45
C GLU A 146 19.66 8.33 8.04
N LEU A 147 18.83 9.09 7.32
CA LEU A 147 19.18 9.67 6.03
C LEU A 147 19.96 10.95 6.25
N THR A 148 21.01 11.16 5.44
CA THR A 148 21.92 12.30 5.51
C THR A 148 21.75 13.24 4.31
N GLU A 149 22.44 14.37 4.31
CA GLU A 149 22.49 15.26 3.14
C GLU A 149 23.09 14.57 1.90
N GLU A 150 23.98 13.58 2.09
CA GLU A 150 24.56 12.80 0.99
C GLU A 150 23.48 11.91 0.32
N ASP A 151 22.53 11.40 1.08
CA ASP A 151 21.41 10.61 0.52
C ASP A 151 20.47 11.44 -0.35
N ALA A 152 20.38 12.74 -0.09
CA ALA A 152 19.58 13.69 -0.88
C ALA A 152 20.23 14.06 -2.23
N ARG A 153 21.51 13.74 -2.45
CA ARG A 153 22.20 14.05 -3.69
C ARG A 153 21.95 12.97 -4.74
N PRO A 154 21.67 13.33 -6.03
CA PRO A 154 21.54 12.36 -7.11
C PRO A 154 22.82 11.54 -7.27
N GLN A 155 22.70 10.21 -7.18
CA GLN A 155 23.81 9.26 -7.31
C GLN A 155 23.36 8.04 -8.08
N VAL A 156 24.29 7.45 -8.86
CA VAL A 156 24.08 6.13 -9.46
C VAL A 156 24.46 5.08 -8.41
N ARG A 157 23.47 4.55 -7.71
CA ARG A 157 23.65 3.53 -6.66
C ARG A 157 23.59 2.11 -7.21
N PHE A 158 22.89 1.92 -8.31
CA PHE A 158 22.80 0.66 -9.05
C PHE A 158 22.37 0.93 -10.50
N ARG A 159 22.50 -0.07 -11.34
CA ARG A 159 21.99 -0.10 -12.72
C ARG A 159 20.91 -1.17 -12.84
N VAL A 160 20.04 -1.06 -13.82
CA VAL A 160 19.02 -2.07 -14.12
C VAL A 160 19.31 -2.61 -15.53
N SER A 161 19.41 -3.92 -15.65
CA SER A 161 19.54 -4.60 -16.95
C SER A 161 18.24 -4.51 -17.77
N ARG A 162 18.30 -4.83 -19.06
CA ARG A 162 17.10 -4.80 -19.93
C ARG A 162 15.99 -5.74 -19.48
N ASP A 163 16.33 -6.83 -18.80
CA ASP A 163 15.41 -7.82 -18.22
C ASP A 163 14.99 -7.49 -16.77
N GLY A 164 15.34 -6.28 -16.27
CA GLY A 164 14.91 -5.76 -14.98
C GLY A 164 15.77 -6.19 -13.78
N ARG A 165 16.90 -6.90 -13.99
CA ARG A 165 17.77 -7.28 -12.88
C ARG A 165 18.61 -6.11 -12.38
N LYS A 166 18.71 -5.99 -11.04
CA LYS A 166 19.59 -5.03 -10.39
C LYS A 166 21.06 -5.42 -10.60
N LEU A 167 21.87 -4.47 -11.01
CA LEU A 167 23.31 -4.62 -11.25
C LEU A 167 24.07 -3.60 -10.37
N PRO A 168 25.31 -3.89 -9.97
CA PRO A 168 26.16 -2.89 -9.31
C PRO A 168 26.30 -1.61 -10.13
N ALA A 169 26.57 -0.50 -9.44
CA ALA A 169 26.82 0.81 -10.06
C ALA A 169 28.06 0.80 -10.97
#